data_8d562de159d708b55a931db97ef11cdb
#
_entry.id   8d562de159d708b55a931db97ef11cdb
#
_cell.length_a   1.000
_cell.length_b   1.000
_cell.length_c   1.000
_cell.angle_alpha   90.00
_cell.angle_beta   90.00
_cell.angle_gamma   90.00
#
_symmetry.space_group_name_H-M   'P 1'
#
loop_
_entity.id
_entity.type
_entity.pdbx_description
1 polymer ?
#
loop_
_entity_poly.entity_id
_entity_poly.type
_entity_poly.pdbx_seq_one_letter_code
_entity_poly.pdbx_strand_id
1 'polypeptide(L)'
;IPVEGMMGKACGLIGMGATDHHYLTVDTQLRPVLAWFGAYLVPGQVYLKSQHFQDGKLAEPKAIAGLETLGRSVIALHKSLAGNAESAGPLPLAAG
;
A
#
# COMPACT_ATOMS: atom_id res chain seq x y z
N ILE A 1 10.87 -11.66 4.64
CA ILE A 1 10.87 -10.49 5.54
C ILE A 1 10.42 -10.92 6.92
N PRO A 2 11.19 -10.62 7.97
CA PRO A 2 10.75 -10.94 9.33
C PRO A 2 9.48 -10.16 9.67
N VAL A 3 8.61 -10.75 10.51
CA VAL A 3 7.38 -10.10 10.95
C VAL A 3 7.67 -8.73 11.55
N GLU A 4 8.69 -8.63 12.38
CA GLU A 4 9.07 -7.38 13.05
C GLU A 4 9.43 -6.28 12.04
N GLY A 5 9.89 -6.65 10.86
CA GLY A 5 10.21 -5.69 9.81
C GLY A 5 9.00 -4.97 9.22
N MET A 6 7.81 -5.57 9.37
CA MET A 6 6.56 -4.99 8.84
C MET A 6 5.73 -4.29 9.91
N MET A 7 5.95 -4.60 11.19
CA MET A 7 5.17 -4.03 12.28
C MET A 7 5.32 -2.51 12.35
N GLY A 8 4.20 -1.80 12.39
CA GLY A 8 4.18 -0.35 12.54
C GLY A 8 4.66 0.42 11.31
N LYS A 9 4.91 -0.24 10.19
CA LYS A 9 5.34 0.43 8.96
C LYS A 9 4.14 1.00 8.21
N ALA A 10 4.33 2.18 7.61
CA ALA A 10 3.33 2.78 6.74
C ALA A 10 3.49 2.22 5.33
N CYS A 11 2.41 1.70 4.77
CA CYS A 11 2.43 1.03 3.46
C CYS A 11 1.33 1.56 2.54
N GLY A 12 1.65 1.68 1.26
CA GLY A 12 0.67 1.94 0.21
C GLY A 12 0.61 0.74 -0.73
N LEU A 13 -0.53 0.52 -1.36
CA LEU A 13 -0.72 -0.62 -2.26
C LEU A 13 -0.77 -0.17 -3.71
N ILE A 14 -0.05 -0.88 -4.56
CA ILE A 14 -0.07 -0.68 -6.01
C ILE A 14 -0.37 -2.03 -6.64
N GLY A 15 -1.43 -2.09 -7.45
CA GLY A 15 -1.76 -3.29 -8.20
C GLY A 15 -1.52 -3.08 -9.69
N MET A 16 -1.29 -4.15 -10.42
CA MET A 16 -1.15 -4.13 -11.86
C MET A 16 -1.96 -5.26 -12.48
N GLY A 17 -2.58 -4.99 -13.62
CA GLY A 17 -3.31 -5.99 -14.36
C GLY A 17 -3.70 -5.48 -15.74
N ALA A 18 -4.22 -6.39 -16.58
CA ALA A 18 -4.64 -6.03 -17.93
C ALA A 18 -6.01 -5.37 -17.98
N THR A 19 -6.86 -5.65 -17.00
CA THR A 19 -8.25 -5.16 -16.95
C THR A 19 -8.61 -4.69 -15.56
N ASP A 20 -9.77 -4.04 -15.44
CA ASP A 20 -10.29 -3.58 -14.14
C ASP A 20 -10.75 -4.72 -13.23
N HIS A 21 -10.87 -5.95 -13.76
CA HIS A 21 -11.41 -7.08 -13.01
C HIS A 21 -10.54 -7.48 -11.81
N HIS A 22 -9.27 -7.13 -11.81
CA HIS A 22 -8.34 -7.53 -10.75
C HIS A 22 -8.14 -6.47 -9.67
N TYR A 23 -8.84 -5.33 -9.78
CA TYR A 23 -8.70 -4.24 -8.82
C TYR A 23 -9.00 -4.69 -7.38
N LEU A 24 -10.17 -5.30 -7.17
CA LEU A 24 -10.57 -5.75 -5.84
C LEU A 24 -9.74 -6.93 -5.34
N THR A 25 -9.17 -7.73 -6.25
CA THR A 25 -8.34 -8.86 -5.85
C THR A 25 -7.12 -8.40 -5.06
N VAL A 26 -6.45 -7.34 -5.51
CA VAL A 26 -5.30 -6.78 -4.79
C VAL A 26 -5.74 -6.31 -3.41
N ASP A 27 -6.84 -5.55 -3.34
CA ASP A 27 -7.31 -5.00 -2.08
C ASP A 27 -7.77 -6.09 -1.10
N THR A 28 -8.46 -7.12 -1.59
CA THR A 28 -9.01 -8.17 -0.71
C THR A 28 -8.01 -9.23 -0.31
N GLN A 29 -6.91 -9.40 -1.06
CA GLN A 29 -5.91 -10.43 -0.76
C GLN A 29 -4.65 -9.89 -0.12
N LEU A 30 -4.11 -8.78 -0.61
CA LEU A 30 -2.86 -8.25 -0.09
C LEU A 30 -3.05 -7.44 1.19
N ARG A 31 -4.10 -6.62 1.25
CA ARG A 31 -4.34 -5.76 2.42
C ARG A 31 -4.49 -6.56 3.71
N PRO A 32 -5.28 -7.64 3.76
CA PRO A 32 -5.37 -8.46 4.97
C PRO A 32 -4.05 -9.11 5.38
N VAL A 33 -3.23 -9.52 4.41
CA VAL A 33 -1.92 -10.13 4.70
C VAL A 33 -1.01 -9.12 5.40
N LEU A 34 -0.95 -7.89 4.90
CA LEU A 34 -0.13 -6.86 5.51
C LEU A 34 -0.65 -6.45 6.88
N ALA A 35 -1.98 -6.42 7.05
CA ALA A 35 -2.59 -6.16 8.36
C ALA A 35 -2.22 -7.25 9.37
N TRP A 36 -2.17 -8.50 8.93
CA TRP A 36 -1.72 -9.62 9.76
C TRP A 36 -0.32 -9.40 10.30
N PHE A 37 0.57 -8.77 9.52
CA PHE A 37 1.93 -8.44 9.93
C PHE A 37 2.03 -7.16 10.76
N GLY A 38 0.92 -6.47 11.01
CA GLY A 38 0.90 -5.27 11.82
C GLY A 38 1.30 -3.99 11.08
N ALA A 39 1.23 -3.98 9.75
CA ALA A 39 1.50 -2.79 8.96
C ALA A 39 0.31 -1.82 8.98
N TYR A 40 0.59 -0.52 8.91
CA TYR A 40 -0.41 0.51 8.69
C TYR A 40 -0.60 0.71 7.19
N LEU A 41 -1.83 0.69 6.73
CA LEU A 41 -2.14 0.76 5.29
C LEU A 41 -2.86 2.07 4.96
N VAL A 42 -2.35 2.77 3.97
CA VAL A 42 -3.02 3.96 3.42
C VAL A 42 -4.33 3.50 2.77
N PRO A 43 -5.47 4.18 3.04
CA PRO A 43 -6.73 3.85 2.37
C PRO A 43 -6.60 3.99 0.85
N GLY A 44 -7.31 3.13 0.12
CA GLY A 44 -7.25 3.12 -1.33
C GLY A 44 -5.99 2.45 -1.84
N GLN A 45 -5.86 2.43 -3.14
CA GLN A 45 -4.71 1.87 -3.84
C GLN A 45 -4.60 2.50 -5.22
N VAL A 46 -3.44 2.38 -5.85
CA VAL A 46 -3.27 2.73 -7.25
C VAL A 46 -3.28 1.44 -8.06
N TYR A 47 -4.13 1.37 -9.07
CA TYR A 47 -4.21 0.20 -9.95
C TYR A 47 -3.75 0.61 -11.36
N LEU A 48 -2.71 -0.04 -11.85
CA LEU A 48 -2.12 0.25 -13.15
C LEU A 48 -2.52 -0.83 -14.15
N LYS A 49 -2.98 -0.41 -15.33
CA LYS A 49 -3.34 -1.29 -16.43
C LYS A 49 -2.30 -1.16 -17.54
N SER A 50 -2.17 -2.19 -18.37
CA SER A 50 -1.20 -2.18 -19.47
C SER A 50 -1.39 -0.99 -20.41
N GLN A 51 -2.64 -0.54 -20.62
CA GLN A 51 -2.94 0.62 -21.46
C GLN A 51 -2.40 1.95 -20.92
N HIS A 52 -2.01 2.00 -19.65
CA HIS A 52 -1.42 3.20 -19.05
C HIS A 52 0.05 3.41 -19.43
N PHE A 53 0.67 2.41 -20.06
CA PHE A 53 2.09 2.43 -20.40
C PHE A 53 2.28 2.66 -21.91
N GLN A 54 3.33 3.39 -22.26
CA GLN A 54 3.78 3.57 -23.62
C GLN A 54 5.30 3.36 -23.66
N ASP A 55 5.75 2.49 -24.55
CA ASP A 55 7.17 2.18 -24.73
C ASP A 55 7.86 1.82 -23.40
N GLY A 56 7.16 1.06 -22.56
CA GLY A 56 7.68 0.62 -21.28
C GLY A 56 7.64 1.69 -20.18
N LYS A 57 7.05 2.86 -20.45
CA LYS A 57 6.97 3.95 -19.47
C LYS A 57 5.54 4.30 -19.13
N LEU A 58 5.28 4.59 -17.87
CA LEU A 58 3.97 5.04 -17.43
C LEU A 58 3.67 6.41 -18.03
N ALA A 59 2.59 6.50 -18.81
CA ALA A 59 2.25 7.69 -19.58
C ALA A 59 0.90 8.31 -19.21
N GLU A 60 0.02 7.58 -18.48
CA GLU A 60 -1.31 8.07 -18.12
C GLU A 60 -1.22 9.12 -17.02
N PRO A 61 -1.63 10.39 -17.26
CA PRO A 61 -1.49 11.46 -16.25
C PRO A 61 -2.23 11.17 -14.94
N LYS A 62 -3.42 10.58 -15.00
CA LYS A 62 -4.18 10.25 -13.79
C LYS A 62 -3.49 9.19 -12.95
N ALA A 63 -2.86 8.21 -13.60
CA ALA A 63 -2.12 7.16 -12.90
C ALA A 63 -0.88 7.74 -12.23
N ILE A 64 -0.16 8.63 -12.93
CA ILE A 64 1.01 9.31 -12.37
C ILE A 64 0.61 10.14 -11.15
N ALA A 65 -0.47 10.92 -11.27
CA ALA A 65 -0.97 11.74 -10.16
C ALA A 65 -1.40 10.87 -8.98
N GLY A 66 -2.02 9.72 -9.25
CA GLY A 66 -2.41 8.77 -8.23
C GLY A 66 -1.22 8.21 -7.46
N LEU A 67 -0.14 7.87 -8.17
CA LEU A 67 1.08 7.39 -7.54
C LEU A 67 1.74 8.47 -6.68
N GLU A 68 1.76 9.71 -7.15
CA GLU A 68 2.29 10.82 -6.38
C GLU A 68 1.49 11.04 -5.10
N THR A 69 0.16 11.00 -5.19
CA THR A 69 -0.72 11.14 -4.04
C THR A 69 -0.51 9.99 -3.04
N LEU A 70 -0.40 8.76 -3.55
CA LEU A 70 -0.15 7.61 -2.70
C LEU A 70 1.18 7.76 -1.96
N GLY A 71 2.24 8.17 -2.66
CA GLY A 71 3.54 8.40 -2.04
C GLY A 71 3.49 9.45 -0.95
N ARG A 72 2.82 10.58 -1.20
CA ARG A 72 2.65 11.63 -0.18
C ARG A 72 1.85 11.12 1.02
N SER A 73 0.83 10.30 0.77
CA SER A 73 0.00 9.73 1.83
C SER A 73 0.79 8.77 2.72
N VAL A 74 1.65 7.95 2.13
CA VAL A 74 2.52 7.05 2.89
C VAL A 74 3.48 7.86 3.77
N ILE A 75 4.09 8.91 3.22
CA ILE A 75 5.01 9.77 3.97
C ILE A 75 4.27 10.46 5.12
N ALA A 76 3.07 10.99 4.87
CA ALA A 76 2.27 11.65 5.90
C ALA A 76 1.90 10.69 7.03
N LEU A 77 1.50 9.47 6.68
CA LEU A 77 1.19 8.43 7.65
C LEU A 77 2.41 8.08 8.48
N HIS A 78 3.56 7.90 7.83
CA HIS A 78 4.81 7.60 8.52
C HIS A 78 5.18 8.68 9.54
N LYS A 79 5.05 9.95 9.15
CA LYS A 79 5.34 11.07 10.06
C LYS A 79 4.38 11.11 11.24
N SER A 80 3.10 10.80 11.02
CA SER A 80 2.09 10.76 12.09
C SER A 80 2.37 9.65 13.10
N LEU A 81 2.97 8.54 12.65
CA LEU A 81 3.27 7.40 13.52
C LEU A 81 4.61 7.54 14.25
N ALA A 82 5.48 8.44 13.79
CA ALA A 82 6.80 8.60 14.37
C ALA A 82 6.71 9.04 15.84
N GLY A 83 7.40 8.30 16.70
CA GLY A 83 7.45 8.62 18.13
C GLY A 83 6.17 8.28 18.91
N ASN A 84 5.20 7.64 18.29
CA ASN A 84 3.94 7.29 18.95
C ASN A 84 3.78 5.76 18.97
N ALA A 85 4.34 5.12 19.98
CA ALA A 85 4.34 3.65 20.09
C ALA A 85 2.92 3.08 20.25
N GLU A 86 1.98 3.82 20.84
CA GLU A 86 0.62 3.35 21.02
C GLU A 86 -0.12 3.19 19.69
N SER A 87 0.28 3.95 18.68
CA SER A 87 -0.31 3.86 17.35
C SER A 87 -0.01 2.51 16.67
N ALA A 88 0.94 1.76 17.16
CA ALA A 88 1.23 0.43 16.62
C ALA A 88 0.16 -0.61 16.98
N GLY A 89 -0.71 -0.30 17.94
CA GLY A 89 -1.77 -1.19 18.38
C GLY A 89 -1.24 -2.41 19.13
N PRO A 90 -2.10 -3.39 19.37
CA PRO A 90 -1.67 -4.63 20.04
C PRO A 90 -0.73 -5.45 19.15
N LEU A 91 0.02 -6.34 19.77
CA LEU A 91 0.93 -7.22 19.04
C LEU A 91 0.14 -8.05 18.02
N PRO A 92 0.54 -8.07 16.74
CA PRO A 92 -0.18 -8.83 15.73
C PRO A 92 -0.06 -10.33 15.95
N LEU A 93 -1.07 -11.08 15.51
CA LEU A 93 -1.09 -12.53 15.67
C LEU A 93 0.11 -13.19 15.00
N ALA A 94 0.58 -12.65 13.89
CA ALA A 94 1.74 -13.21 13.19
C ALA A 94 3.03 -13.12 14.02
N ALA A 95 3.13 -12.17 14.94
CA ALA A 95 4.29 -11.99 15.82
C ALA A 95 4.10 -12.64 17.19
N GLY A 96 2.86 -12.93 17.55
CA GLY A 96 2.50 -13.59 18.80
C GLY A 96 2.41 -15.08 18.64
#